data_5d3e9f0ae9a3691aba80e815b3a10ae9
#
_entry.id   5d3e9f0ae9a3691aba80e815b3a10ae9
#
_cell.length_a   1.000
_cell.length_b   1.000
_cell.length_c   1.000
_cell.angle_alpha   90.00
_cell.angle_beta   90.00
_cell.angle_gamma   90.00
#
_symmetry.space_group_name_H-M   'P 1'
#
loop_
_entity.id
_entity.type
_entity.pdbx_description
1 polymer ?
#
loop_
_entity_poly.entity_id
_entity_poly.type
_entity_poly.pdbx_seq_one_letter_code
_entity_poly.pdbx_strand_id
1 'polypeptide(L)'
;IITIEDPVEIKQDNMLQLQLNPSIGMTYDHLIKLSLRHRPDVLIIGEIRDRETAQAVIRASLTGIRVFSTVHAKSIPGVYARILELGVSQDELDNCLAGIAYQRLIGGGGLIDFAQDHFQNHQAECWNEKIGQLLAAGHLTEEEAAAEKIKD
;
A
#
# COMPACT_ATOMS: atom_id res chain seq x y z
N ILE A 1 -4.03 7.98 -16.28
CA ILE A 1 -4.14 7.56 -14.88
C ILE A 1 -5.62 7.45 -14.51
N ILE A 2 -6.02 6.34 -13.87
CA ILE A 2 -7.33 6.20 -13.26
C ILE A 2 -7.14 5.96 -11.77
N THR A 3 -7.95 6.61 -10.94
CA THR A 3 -8.00 6.36 -9.50
C THR A 3 -9.35 5.80 -9.08
N ILE A 4 -9.38 4.97 -8.04
CA ILE A 4 -10.60 4.44 -7.40
C ILE A 4 -10.48 4.72 -5.91
N GLU A 5 -11.37 5.56 -5.37
CA GLU A 5 -11.23 6.17 -4.04
C GLU A 5 -12.53 6.05 -3.22
N ASP A 6 -12.40 6.09 -1.89
CA ASP A 6 -13.52 6.00 -0.95
C ASP A 6 -13.36 6.97 0.24
N PRO A 7 -13.77 8.23 0.06
CA PRO A 7 -14.21 8.96 -1.13
C PRO A 7 -13.05 9.62 -1.89
N VAL A 8 -13.35 10.33 -3.00
CA VAL A 8 -12.42 11.28 -3.62
C VAL A 8 -12.27 12.50 -2.72
N GLU A 9 -11.09 12.69 -2.13
CA GLU A 9 -10.81 13.79 -1.21
C GLU A 9 -10.38 15.06 -1.95
N ILE A 10 -9.50 14.92 -2.93
CA ILE A 10 -8.93 16.06 -3.68
C ILE A 10 -9.16 15.82 -5.18
N LYS A 11 -9.91 16.72 -5.83
CA LYS A 11 -10.13 16.64 -7.28
C LYS A 11 -8.87 16.96 -8.05
N GLN A 12 -8.57 16.15 -9.06
CA GLN A 12 -7.42 16.28 -9.94
C GLN A 12 -7.88 16.31 -11.40
N ASP A 13 -7.66 17.43 -12.09
CA ASP A 13 -8.15 17.63 -13.46
C ASP A 13 -7.48 16.72 -14.51
N ASN A 14 -6.31 16.17 -14.20
CA ASN A 14 -5.51 15.33 -15.09
C ASN A 14 -5.68 13.81 -14.86
N MET A 15 -6.64 13.41 -14.02
CA MET A 15 -6.92 12.01 -13.68
C MET A 15 -8.42 11.72 -13.83
N LEU A 16 -8.74 10.49 -14.23
CA LEU A 16 -10.10 9.97 -14.09
C LEU A 16 -10.26 9.41 -12.68
N GLN A 17 -11.00 10.10 -11.84
CA GLN A 17 -11.24 9.70 -10.45
C GLN A 17 -12.62 9.07 -10.32
N LEU A 18 -12.65 7.82 -9.91
CA LEU A 18 -13.87 7.05 -9.68
C LEU A 18 -14.07 6.89 -8.16
N GLN A 19 -15.26 7.21 -7.70
CA GLN A 19 -15.62 7.07 -6.29
C GLN A 19 -16.50 5.85 -6.05
N LEU A 20 -16.21 5.12 -4.96
CA LEU A 20 -17.07 4.03 -4.51
C LEU A 20 -18.48 4.51 -4.20
N ASN A 21 -19.45 3.68 -4.58
CA ASN A 21 -20.83 3.82 -4.15
C ASN A 21 -21.49 2.43 -4.06
N PRO A 22 -21.30 1.72 -2.94
CA PRO A 22 -21.82 0.36 -2.78
C PRO A 22 -23.34 0.25 -2.92
N SER A 23 -24.09 1.32 -2.63
CA SER A 23 -25.56 1.33 -2.71
C SER A 23 -26.08 1.11 -4.14
N ILE A 24 -25.27 1.40 -5.16
CA ILE A 24 -25.57 1.17 -6.57
C ILE A 24 -24.64 0.15 -7.22
N GLY A 25 -23.92 -0.67 -6.41
CA GLY A 25 -23.04 -1.72 -6.90
C GLY A 25 -21.67 -1.24 -7.39
N MET A 26 -21.28 0.02 -7.17
CA MET A 26 -19.98 0.55 -7.51
C MET A 26 -18.96 0.20 -6.41
N THR A 27 -18.53 -1.06 -6.37
CA THR A 27 -17.50 -1.61 -5.48
C THR A 27 -16.12 -1.50 -6.10
N TYR A 28 -15.05 -1.74 -5.32
CA TYR A 28 -13.68 -1.79 -5.85
C TYR A 28 -13.55 -2.80 -6.99
N ASP A 29 -14.00 -4.04 -6.82
CA ASP A 29 -13.94 -5.08 -7.87
C ASP A 29 -14.65 -4.64 -9.16
N HIS A 30 -15.85 -4.07 -9.05
CA HIS A 30 -16.60 -3.58 -10.21
C HIS A 30 -15.87 -2.43 -10.93
N LEU A 31 -15.40 -1.42 -10.18
CA LEU A 31 -14.70 -0.26 -10.73
C LEU A 31 -13.34 -0.63 -11.32
N ILE A 32 -12.60 -1.58 -10.72
CA ILE A 32 -11.37 -2.11 -11.29
C ILE A 32 -11.66 -2.76 -12.65
N LYS A 33 -12.66 -3.66 -12.73
CA LYS A 33 -13.05 -4.31 -14.00
C LYS A 33 -13.45 -3.30 -15.08
N LEU A 34 -14.17 -2.24 -14.73
CA LEU A 34 -14.49 -1.16 -15.66
C LEU A 34 -13.23 -0.42 -16.11
N SER A 35 -12.35 -0.07 -15.18
CA SER A 35 -11.11 0.66 -15.46
C SER A 35 -10.22 -0.09 -16.44
N LEU A 36 -10.12 -1.41 -16.35
CA LEU A 36 -9.31 -2.23 -17.27
C LEU A 36 -9.76 -2.09 -18.73
N ARG A 37 -11.03 -1.83 -18.99
CA ARG A 37 -11.56 -1.62 -20.36
C ARG A 37 -11.07 -0.31 -20.98
N HIS A 38 -10.66 0.65 -20.18
CA HIS A 38 -10.09 1.93 -20.61
C HIS A 38 -8.57 1.85 -20.83
N ARG A 39 -7.94 0.68 -20.61
CA ARG A 39 -6.50 0.44 -20.76
C ARG A 39 -5.63 1.53 -20.14
N PRO A 40 -5.75 1.81 -18.83
CA PRO A 40 -4.92 2.82 -18.18
C PRO A 40 -3.47 2.37 -18.13
N ASP A 41 -2.51 3.31 -18.23
CA ASP A 41 -1.11 3.01 -17.95
C ASP A 41 -0.85 2.84 -16.45
N VAL A 42 -1.64 3.53 -15.64
CA VAL A 42 -1.55 3.51 -14.18
C VAL A 42 -2.96 3.47 -13.58
N LEU A 43 -3.15 2.54 -12.63
CA LEU A 43 -4.34 2.41 -11.82
C LEU A 43 -3.96 2.62 -10.34
N ILE A 44 -4.60 3.57 -9.68
CA ILE A 44 -4.40 3.83 -8.26
C ILE A 44 -5.67 3.39 -7.53
N ILE A 45 -5.53 2.49 -6.57
CA ILE A 45 -6.63 1.96 -5.77
C ILE A 45 -6.43 2.42 -4.34
N GLY A 46 -7.40 3.15 -3.80
CA GLY A 46 -7.30 3.82 -2.52
C GLY A 46 -6.72 2.94 -1.43
N GLU A 47 -7.30 1.75 -1.23
CA GLU A 47 -6.77 0.79 -0.27
C GLU A 47 -7.28 -0.65 -0.51
N ILE A 48 -6.53 -1.62 0.03
CA ILE A 48 -6.89 -3.04 0.07
C ILE A 48 -7.30 -3.38 1.50
N ARG A 49 -8.61 -3.59 1.73
CA ARG A 49 -9.17 -3.94 3.05
C ARG A 49 -9.60 -5.40 3.15
N ASP A 50 -10.04 -5.97 2.05
CA ASP A 50 -10.70 -7.26 1.99
C ASP A 50 -10.17 -8.17 0.87
N ARG A 51 -10.60 -9.43 0.91
CA ARG A 51 -10.18 -10.46 -0.04
C ARG A 51 -10.56 -10.13 -1.48
N GLU A 52 -11.78 -9.61 -1.70
CA GLU A 52 -12.29 -9.34 -3.04
C GLU A 52 -11.45 -8.25 -3.70
N THR A 53 -11.19 -7.15 -2.99
CA THR A 53 -10.32 -6.06 -3.45
C THR A 53 -8.90 -6.55 -3.69
N ALA A 54 -8.30 -7.34 -2.76
CA ALA A 54 -6.95 -7.88 -2.92
C ALA A 54 -6.81 -8.69 -4.21
N GLN A 55 -7.72 -9.64 -4.44
CA GLN A 55 -7.72 -10.47 -5.64
C GLN A 55 -7.95 -9.65 -6.92
N ALA A 56 -8.80 -8.62 -6.88
CA ALA A 56 -9.04 -7.75 -8.03
C ALA A 56 -7.80 -6.91 -8.38
N VAL A 57 -7.10 -6.40 -7.37
CA VAL A 57 -5.83 -5.66 -7.52
C VAL A 57 -4.76 -6.54 -8.16
N ILE A 58 -4.56 -7.75 -7.64
CA ILE A 58 -3.57 -8.69 -8.18
C ILE A 58 -3.91 -9.07 -9.63
N ARG A 59 -5.17 -9.39 -9.91
CA ARG A 59 -5.59 -9.67 -11.29
C ARG A 59 -5.32 -8.49 -12.23
N ALA A 60 -5.55 -7.26 -11.78
CA ALA A 60 -5.26 -6.07 -12.59
C ALA A 60 -3.76 -5.93 -12.87
N SER A 61 -2.90 -6.11 -11.85
CA SER A 61 -1.45 -6.01 -12.02
C SER A 61 -0.88 -7.08 -12.97
N LEU A 62 -1.41 -8.31 -12.93
CA LEU A 62 -1.02 -9.39 -13.82
C LEU A 62 -1.37 -9.15 -15.30
N THR A 63 -2.22 -8.15 -15.61
CA THR A 63 -2.47 -7.72 -17.00
C THR A 63 -1.39 -6.80 -17.58
N GLY A 64 -0.36 -6.46 -16.80
CA GLY A 64 0.73 -5.56 -17.19
C GLY A 64 0.48 -4.08 -16.91
N ILE A 65 -0.63 -3.73 -16.25
CA ILE A 65 -0.93 -2.37 -15.79
C ILE A 65 -0.16 -2.10 -14.50
N ARG A 66 0.43 -0.91 -14.37
CA ARG A 66 1.02 -0.48 -13.10
C ARG A 66 -0.07 -0.14 -12.10
N VAL A 67 -0.11 -0.88 -11.00
CA VAL A 67 -1.10 -0.69 -9.94
C VAL A 67 -0.41 -0.17 -8.68
N PHE A 68 -0.97 0.87 -8.10
CA PHE A 68 -0.60 1.37 -6.78
C PHE A 68 -1.78 1.25 -5.83
N SER A 69 -1.52 0.82 -4.60
CA SER A 69 -2.55 0.75 -3.56
C SER A 69 -1.92 0.90 -2.18
N THR A 70 -2.76 1.13 -1.17
CA THR A 70 -2.34 1.14 0.22
C THR A 70 -2.83 -0.09 0.97
N VAL A 71 -2.07 -0.50 1.97
CA VAL A 71 -2.42 -1.60 2.88
C VAL A 71 -2.01 -1.21 4.29
N HIS A 72 -2.90 -1.38 5.25
CA HIS A 72 -2.57 -1.13 6.66
C HIS A 72 -1.78 -2.31 7.24
N ALA A 73 -0.51 -2.05 7.59
CA ALA A 73 0.38 -2.99 8.26
C ALA A 73 1.43 -2.24 9.09
N LYS A 74 2.21 -2.98 9.88
CA LYS A 74 3.20 -2.39 10.80
C LYS A 74 4.64 -2.43 10.28
N SER A 75 4.86 -3.07 9.11
CA SER A 75 6.19 -3.24 8.51
C SER A 75 6.05 -3.76 7.09
N ILE A 76 7.14 -3.79 6.34
CA ILE A 76 7.19 -4.39 4.99
C ILE A 76 6.82 -5.88 5.00
N PRO A 77 7.40 -6.75 5.87
CA PRO A 77 6.92 -8.13 6.00
C PRO A 77 5.44 -8.22 6.39
N GLY A 78 4.97 -7.30 7.23
CA GLY A 78 3.57 -7.22 7.63
C GLY A 78 2.62 -6.91 6.46
N VAL A 79 3.01 -6.05 5.50
CA VAL A 79 2.24 -5.80 4.27
C VAL A 79 2.14 -7.09 3.45
N TYR A 80 3.27 -7.76 3.24
CA TYR A 80 3.31 -9.01 2.47
C TYR A 80 2.42 -10.10 3.11
N ALA A 81 2.58 -10.33 4.41
CA ALA A 81 1.76 -11.29 5.15
C ALA A 81 0.26 -10.94 5.09
N ARG A 82 -0.08 -9.65 5.22
CA ARG A 82 -1.46 -9.19 5.16
C ARG A 82 -2.14 -9.50 3.83
N ILE A 83 -1.44 -9.35 2.70
CA ILE A 83 -1.99 -9.69 1.38
C ILE A 83 -2.22 -11.20 1.24
N LEU A 84 -1.31 -12.04 1.77
CA LEU A 84 -1.50 -13.49 1.81
C LEU A 84 -2.73 -13.88 2.67
N GLU A 85 -2.91 -13.26 3.85
CA GLU A 85 -4.09 -13.45 4.71
C GLU A 85 -5.40 -13.11 3.99
N LEU A 86 -5.37 -12.11 3.11
CA LEU A 86 -6.51 -11.73 2.28
C LEU A 86 -6.77 -12.73 1.15
N GLY A 87 -6.01 -13.83 1.09
CA GLY A 87 -6.26 -14.97 0.20
C GLY A 87 -5.69 -14.82 -1.21
N VAL A 88 -4.68 -13.98 -1.37
CA VAL A 88 -3.79 -13.99 -2.53
C VAL A 88 -2.78 -15.11 -2.33
N SER A 89 -2.46 -15.89 -3.36
CA SER A 89 -1.42 -16.90 -3.27
C SER A 89 -0.02 -16.25 -3.30
N GLN A 90 0.95 -16.92 -2.71
CA GLN A 90 2.33 -16.45 -2.71
C GLN A 90 2.85 -16.30 -4.15
N ASP A 91 2.59 -17.27 -5.01
CA ASP A 91 3.04 -17.25 -6.41
C ASP A 91 2.48 -16.06 -7.18
N GLU A 92 1.19 -15.73 -6.99
CA GLU A 92 0.58 -14.55 -7.62
C GLU A 92 1.23 -13.26 -7.13
N LEU A 93 1.47 -13.16 -5.81
CA LEU A 93 2.04 -11.97 -5.20
C LEU A 93 3.50 -11.78 -5.65
N ASP A 94 4.31 -12.83 -5.63
CA ASP A 94 5.73 -12.78 -6.04
C ASP A 94 5.89 -12.43 -7.53
N ASN A 95 4.90 -12.78 -8.36
CA ASN A 95 4.92 -12.46 -9.79
C ASN A 95 4.49 -11.01 -10.13
N CYS A 96 3.83 -10.30 -9.22
CA CYS A 96 3.31 -8.97 -9.54
C CYS A 96 3.80 -7.86 -8.62
N LEU A 97 4.28 -8.18 -7.41
CA LEU A 97 4.70 -7.19 -6.43
C LEU A 97 6.08 -6.61 -6.77
N ALA A 98 6.10 -5.34 -7.17
CA ALA A 98 7.32 -4.65 -7.59
C ALA A 98 8.01 -3.87 -6.47
N GLY A 99 7.31 -3.57 -5.39
CA GLY A 99 7.88 -2.85 -4.26
C GLY A 99 6.86 -2.56 -3.16
N ILE A 100 7.36 -2.39 -1.95
CA ILE A 100 6.59 -1.97 -0.78
C ILE A 100 7.29 -0.76 -0.16
N ALA A 101 6.53 0.30 0.07
CA ALA A 101 6.93 1.46 0.85
C ALA A 101 6.12 1.48 2.15
N TYR A 102 6.78 1.23 3.28
CA TYR A 102 6.20 1.41 4.59
C TYR A 102 6.47 2.83 5.07
N GLN A 103 5.41 3.56 5.44
CA GLN A 103 5.56 4.94 5.85
C GLN A 103 4.82 5.25 7.15
N ARG A 104 5.40 6.16 7.92
CA ARG A 104 4.83 6.75 9.14
C ARG A 104 5.07 8.24 9.18
N LEU A 105 4.13 8.99 9.75
CA LEU A 105 4.30 10.41 10.08
C LEU A 105 4.73 10.49 11.54
N ILE A 106 5.99 10.77 11.79
CA ILE A 106 6.60 10.81 13.13
C ILE A 106 7.67 11.92 13.19
N GLY A 107 7.91 12.47 14.37
CA GLY A 107 8.95 13.48 14.55
C GLY A 107 8.77 14.74 13.70
N GLY A 108 7.53 15.08 13.37
CA GLY A 108 7.20 16.26 12.54
C GLY A 108 7.44 16.06 11.02
N GLY A 109 7.73 14.83 10.57
CA GLY A 109 8.00 14.51 9.16
C GLY A 109 7.51 13.12 8.76
N GLY A 110 7.75 12.79 7.48
CA GLY A 110 7.50 11.46 6.94
C GLY A 110 8.74 10.58 7.05
N LEU A 111 8.64 9.41 7.65
CA LEU A 111 9.67 8.37 7.62
C LEU A 111 9.22 7.26 6.68
N ILE A 112 10.10 6.83 5.77
CA ILE A 112 9.81 5.80 4.77
C ILE A 112 10.87 4.72 4.84
N ASP A 113 10.42 3.47 4.85
CA ASP A 113 11.20 2.27 4.59
C ASP A 113 10.74 1.66 3.28
N PHE A 114 11.65 1.12 2.46
CA PHE A 114 11.34 0.68 1.11
C PHE A 114 12.07 -0.61 0.75
N ALA A 115 11.37 -1.54 0.12
CA ALA A 115 11.94 -2.76 -0.43
C ALA A 115 11.39 -3.01 -1.85
N GLN A 116 12.24 -3.63 -2.70
CA GLN A 116 11.87 -4.09 -4.05
C GLN A 116 11.90 -5.62 -4.18
N ASP A 117 12.49 -6.30 -3.19
CA ASP A 117 12.60 -7.75 -3.12
C ASP A 117 12.69 -8.21 -1.65
N HIS A 118 12.76 -9.52 -1.45
CA HIS A 118 12.93 -10.13 -0.12
C HIS A 118 11.94 -9.63 0.94
N PHE A 119 10.71 -9.30 0.53
CA PHE A 119 9.71 -8.66 1.38
C PHE A 119 9.43 -9.38 2.69
N GLN A 120 9.40 -10.74 2.67
CA GLN A 120 9.16 -11.55 3.87
C GLN A 120 10.28 -11.48 4.89
N ASN A 121 11.52 -11.29 4.41
CA ASN A 121 12.74 -11.29 5.22
C ASN A 121 13.37 -9.90 5.32
N HIS A 122 12.61 -8.85 4.98
CA HIS A 122 13.08 -7.48 5.08
C HIS A 122 13.39 -7.15 6.54
N GLN A 123 14.61 -6.71 6.79
CA GLN A 123 15.11 -6.44 8.15
C GLN A 123 14.67 -5.06 8.61
N ALA A 124 14.23 -4.98 9.86
CA ALA A 124 13.82 -3.72 10.48
C ALA A 124 15.00 -2.81 10.87
N GLU A 125 16.24 -3.24 10.62
CA GLU A 125 17.45 -2.51 11.01
C GLU A 125 17.45 -1.08 10.46
N CYS A 126 17.23 -0.90 9.15
CA CYS A 126 17.18 0.43 8.53
C CYS A 126 16.11 1.33 9.15
N TRP A 127 14.95 0.77 9.48
CA TRP A 127 13.88 1.49 10.16
C TRP A 127 14.31 1.91 11.57
N ASN A 128 14.82 0.97 12.35
CA ASN A 128 15.23 1.18 13.73
C ASN A 128 16.42 2.16 13.84
N GLU A 129 17.34 2.13 12.88
CA GLU A 129 18.42 3.13 12.79
C GLU A 129 17.88 4.54 12.55
N LYS A 130 16.93 4.71 11.62
CA LYS A 130 16.28 6.01 11.36
C LYS A 130 15.54 6.53 12.59
N ILE A 131 14.85 5.67 13.34
CA ILE A 131 14.22 6.02 14.61
C ILE A 131 15.30 6.49 15.63
N GLY A 132 16.43 5.79 15.72
CA GLY A 132 17.54 6.19 16.56
C GLY A 132 18.13 7.56 16.19
N GLN A 133 18.23 7.86 14.89
CA GLN A 133 18.70 9.16 14.41
C GLN A 133 17.71 10.29 14.77
N LEU A 134 16.42 10.06 14.62
CA LEU A 134 15.38 11.05 15.01
C LEU A 134 15.38 11.30 16.51
N LEU A 135 15.57 10.27 17.33
CA LEU A 135 15.74 10.39 18.78
C LEU A 135 16.98 11.23 19.14
N ALA A 136 18.13 10.89 18.54
CA ALA A 136 19.37 11.61 18.79
C ALA A 136 19.32 13.08 18.35
N ALA A 137 18.53 13.39 17.29
CA ALA A 137 18.30 14.75 16.83
C ALA A 137 17.26 15.52 17.67
N GLY A 138 16.64 14.89 18.68
CA GLY A 138 15.62 15.50 19.52
C GLY A 138 14.24 15.68 18.86
N HIS A 139 13.99 14.98 17.75
CA HIS A 139 12.68 14.97 17.08
C HIS A 139 11.69 13.99 17.68
N LEU A 140 12.16 13.05 18.51
CA LEU A 140 11.34 12.07 19.24
C LEU A 140 11.77 12.01 20.71
N THR A 141 10.82 11.67 21.56
CA THR A 141 11.09 11.24 22.94
C THR A 141 11.51 9.76 22.97
N GLU A 142 12.10 9.31 24.07
CA GLU A 142 12.46 7.89 24.26
C GLU A 142 11.23 6.98 24.18
N GLU A 143 10.09 7.42 24.71
CA GLU A 143 8.83 6.68 24.70
C GLU A 143 8.29 6.54 23.28
N GLU A 144 8.25 7.63 22.50
CA GLU A 144 7.84 7.61 21.08
C GLU A 144 8.78 6.74 20.24
N ALA A 145 10.09 6.87 20.43
CA ALA A 145 11.06 6.04 19.72
C ALA A 145 10.89 4.54 20.05
N ALA A 146 10.61 4.20 21.31
CA ALA A 146 10.38 2.81 21.72
C ALA A 146 9.08 2.24 21.13
N ALA A 147 8.04 3.07 20.98
CA ALA A 147 6.77 2.67 20.38
C ALA A 147 6.85 2.45 18.85
N GLU A 148 7.72 3.19 18.16
CA GLU A 148 7.85 3.14 16.69
C GLU A 148 8.89 2.12 16.22
N LYS A 149 9.76 1.59 17.08
CA LYS A 149 10.70 0.52 16.73
C LYS A 149 9.95 -0.77 16.40
N ILE A 150 10.34 -1.38 15.27
CA ILE A 150 9.86 -2.70 14.87
C ILE A 150 10.69 -3.73 15.64
N LYS A 151 10.02 -4.66 16.30
CA LYS A 151 10.64 -5.83 16.95
C LYS A 151 10.70 -6.96 15.93
N ASP A 152 11.88 -7.54 15.81
CA ASP A 152 12.11 -8.76 15.03
C ASP A 152 11.36 -9.95 15.63
#